data_abc9d286356265735c9220cc74178124
#
_entry.id   abc9d286356265735c9220cc74178124
#
_cell.length_a   1.000
_cell.length_b   1.000
_cell.length_c   1.000
_cell.angle_alpha   90.00
_cell.angle_beta   90.00
_cell.angle_gamma   90.00
#
_symmetry.space_group_name_H-M   'P 1'
#
loop_
_entity.id
_entity.type
_entity.pdbx_description
1 polymer ?
#
loop_
_entity_poly.entity_id
_entity_poly.type
_entity_poly.pdbx_seq_one_letter_code
_entity_poly.pdbx_strand_id
1 'polypeptide(L)'
;MNDFYEGLGNDKKLSIIAGPCVFEDSNLAVDIASSLSETCKKYDVNFCFKMSFDKANRTSIKGYRGKGIELAMNVFDHIHSELGVSTITDVHDAWQAEIINTSIIQIPAFLCRQTDLLEAAVLTGKPVNVKKGQFLSPWEMKNVVDKLKSFGYNR
;
A
#
# COMPACT_ATOMS: atom_id res chain seq x y z
N MET A 1 4.28 -10.17 -15.75
CA MET A 1 3.95 -9.04 -14.85
C MET A 1 5.15 -8.77 -13.97
N ASN A 2 5.65 -7.55 -13.94
CA ASN A 2 6.79 -7.23 -13.05
C ASN A 2 6.21 -7.09 -11.65
N ASP A 3 6.33 -8.11 -10.82
CA ASP A 3 5.86 -8.05 -9.44
C ASP A 3 6.84 -7.15 -8.66
N PHE A 4 6.38 -5.99 -8.23
CA PHE A 4 7.18 -5.04 -7.46
C PHE A 4 7.85 -5.72 -6.26
N TYR A 5 7.13 -6.63 -5.60
CA TYR A 5 7.62 -7.35 -4.44
C TYR A 5 8.85 -8.21 -4.75
N GLU A 6 8.87 -8.91 -5.88
CA GLU A 6 10.01 -9.74 -6.31
C GLU A 6 11.26 -8.89 -6.63
N GLY A 7 11.06 -7.61 -6.89
CA GLY A 7 12.13 -6.64 -7.12
C GLY A 7 12.75 -6.05 -5.84
N LEU A 8 12.22 -6.37 -4.65
CA LEU A 8 12.77 -5.87 -3.39
C LEU A 8 14.00 -6.67 -2.95
N GLY A 9 15.01 -6.00 -2.40
CA GLY A 9 16.20 -6.64 -1.84
C GLY A 9 17.45 -5.78 -2.00
N ASN A 10 18.50 -6.12 -1.23
CA ASN A 10 19.75 -5.35 -1.19
C ASN A 10 20.54 -5.40 -2.52
N ASP A 11 20.42 -6.53 -3.25
CA ASP A 11 21.12 -6.74 -4.53
C ASP A 11 20.22 -6.44 -5.74
N LYS A 12 19.10 -5.78 -5.51
CA LYS A 12 18.12 -5.43 -6.52
C LYS A 12 18.20 -3.93 -6.86
N LYS A 13 17.46 -3.55 -7.90
CA LYS A 13 17.28 -2.15 -8.29
C LYS A 13 16.69 -1.35 -7.15
N LEU A 14 16.95 -0.04 -7.13
CA LEU A 14 16.23 0.86 -6.24
C LEU A 14 14.72 0.68 -6.42
N SER A 15 14.01 0.53 -5.32
CA SER A 15 12.55 0.39 -5.31
C SER A 15 11.91 1.62 -4.68
N ILE A 16 10.92 2.19 -5.37
CA ILE A 16 10.20 3.39 -4.91
C ILE A 16 8.72 3.10 -4.83
N ILE A 17 8.13 3.43 -3.69
CA ILE A 17 6.68 3.52 -3.48
C ILE A 17 6.33 4.99 -3.44
N ALA A 18 5.62 5.49 -4.44
CA ALA A 18 5.28 6.91 -4.56
C ALA A 18 3.91 7.12 -5.21
N GLY A 19 3.34 8.31 -4.98
CA GLY A 19 2.05 8.73 -5.51
C GLY A 19 1.42 9.84 -4.67
N PRO A 20 0.17 10.24 -4.94
CA PRO A 20 -0.51 11.27 -4.17
C PRO A 20 -0.78 10.78 -2.74
N CYS A 21 -0.71 11.72 -1.79
CA CYS A 21 -0.93 11.39 -0.38
C CYS A 21 -2.33 10.79 -0.13
N VAL A 22 -3.35 11.34 -0.82
CA VAL A 22 -4.75 10.94 -0.69
C VAL A 22 -5.42 11.01 -2.07
N PHE A 23 -6.45 10.21 -2.25
CA PHE A 23 -7.25 10.20 -3.48
C PHE A 23 -8.14 11.45 -3.56
N GLU A 24 -7.82 12.36 -4.47
CA GLU A 24 -8.55 13.60 -4.69
C GLU A 24 -9.34 13.59 -5.99
N ASP A 25 -8.73 13.08 -7.07
CA ASP A 25 -9.33 13.02 -8.40
C ASP A 25 -8.74 11.86 -9.22
N SER A 26 -9.58 11.23 -10.05
CA SER A 26 -9.16 10.05 -10.84
C SER A 26 -8.15 10.40 -11.93
N ASN A 27 -8.37 11.49 -12.65
CA ASN A 27 -7.48 11.91 -13.74
C ASN A 27 -6.12 12.31 -13.16
N LEU A 28 -6.13 13.11 -12.08
CA LEU A 28 -4.91 13.49 -11.37
C LEU A 28 -4.12 12.26 -10.89
N ALA A 29 -4.80 11.23 -10.36
CA ALA A 29 -4.14 10.01 -9.90
C ALA A 29 -3.47 9.25 -11.06
N VAL A 30 -4.15 9.14 -12.20
CA VAL A 30 -3.62 8.49 -13.41
C VAL A 30 -2.45 9.28 -14.00
N ASP A 31 -2.55 10.61 -14.09
CA ASP A 31 -1.48 11.48 -14.59
C ASP A 31 -0.21 11.36 -13.75
N ILE A 32 -0.37 11.36 -12.42
CA ILE A 32 0.75 11.15 -11.49
C ILE A 32 1.36 9.76 -11.67
N ALA A 33 0.52 8.72 -11.78
CA ALA A 33 1.01 7.34 -11.97
C ALA A 33 1.78 7.20 -13.29
N SER A 34 1.28 7.78 -14.38
CA SER A 34 1.94 7.77 -15.70
C SER A 34 3.29 8.46 -15.65
N SER A 35 3.33 9.69 -15.14
CA SER A 35 4.57 10.49 -15.03
C SER A 35 5.64 9.81 -14.17
N LEU A 36 5.22 9.23 -13.02
CA LEU A 36 6.14 8.47 -12.15
C LEU A 36 6.60 7.18 -12.82
N SER A 37 5.72 6.45 -13.50
CA SER A 37 6.06 5.23 -14.22
C SER A 37 7.10 5.49 -15.32
N GLU A 38 6.90 6.52 -16.13
CA GLU A 38 7.84 6.94 -17.18
C GLU A 38 9.21 7.31 -16.59
N THR A 39 9.20 8.10 -15.52
CA THR A 39 10.42 8.51 -14.82
C THR A 39 11.17 7.30 -14.26
N CYS A 40 10.47 6.41 -13.58
CA CYS A 40 11.08 5.21 -13.00
C CYS A 40 11.63 4.26 -14.07
N LYS A 41 10.92 4.10 -15.20
CA LYS A 41 11.41 3.34 -16.34
C LYS A 41 12.69 3.94 -16.92
N LYS A 42 12.74 5.27 -17.07
CA LYS A 42 13.94 5.98 -17.60
C LYS A 42 15.19 5.76 -16.74
N TYR A 43 15.03 5.68 -15.42
CA TYR A 43 16.14 5.51 -14.48
C TYR A 43 16.31 4.07 -13.97
N ASP A 44 15.63 3.10 -14.59
CA ASP A 44 15.69 1.69 -14.23
C ASP A 44 15.35 1.43 -12.75
N VAL A 45 14.32 2.10 -12.24
CA VAL A 45 13.85 2.00 -10.85
C VAL A 45 12.62 1.11 -10.79
N ASN A 46 12.56 0.23 -9.79
CA ASN A 46 11.37 -0.58 -9.48
C ASN A 46 10.30 0.31 -8.82
N PHE A 47 9.09 0.36 -9.40
CA PHE A 47 8.06 1.33 -9.01
C PHE A 47 6.76 0.67 -8.60
N CYS A 48 6.19 1.16 -7.49
CA CYS A 48 4.84 0.84 -7.04
C CYS A 48 4.07 2.15 -6.79
N PHE A 49 2.90 2.29 -7.42
CA PHE A 49 2.03 3.45 -7.24
C PHE A 49 1.29 3.36 -5.90
N LYS A 50 1.39 4.42 -5.10
CA LYS A 50 0.76 4.52 -3.78
C LYS A 50 -0.25 5.65 -3.72
N MET A 51 -1.47 5.33 -3.27
CA MET A 51 -2.50 6.32 -2.96
C MET A 51 -3.37 5.81 -1.81
N SER A 52 -3.72 6.68 -0.85
CA SER A 52 -4.70 6.32 0.18
C SER A 52 -6.10 6.70 -0.28
N PHE A 53 -7.04 5.76 -0.22
CA PHE A 53 -8.44 6.04 -0.53
C PHE A 53 -9.13 6.83 0.56
N ASP A 54 -8.64 6.73 1.80
CA ASP A 54 -9.11 7.46 2.97
C ASP A 54 -7.93 7.81 3.91
N LYS A 55 -8.01 8.96 4.53
CA LYS A 55 -7.13 9.41 5.61
C LYS A 55 -7.88 9.36 6.95
N ALA A 56 -8.11 8.14 7.44
CA ALA A 56 -8.93 7.88 8.63
C ALA A 56 -8.38 8.51 9.92
N ASN A 57 -7.10 8.87 9.95
CA ASN A 57 -6.41 9.41 11.15
C ASN A 57 -6.13 10.92 11.09
N ARG A 58 -6.93 11.69 10.34
CA ARG A 58 -6.80 13.15 10.35
C ARG A 58 -6.99 13.73 11.75
N THR A 59 -6.14 14.67 12.14
CA THR A 59 -6.25 15.38 13.43
C THR A 59 -7.53 16.18 13.54
N SER A 60 -7.94 16.85 12.46
CA SER A 60 -9.17 17.64 12.42
C SER A 60 -10.28 16.87 11.71
N ILE A 61 -11.49 16.88 12.28
CA ILE A 61 -12.69 16.33 11.63
C ILE A 61 -13.01 17.02 10.29
N LYS A 62 -12.53 18.25 10.11
CA LYS A 62 -12.68 19.02 8.85
C LYS A 62 -11.60 18.66 7.81
N GLY A 63 -10.61 17.83 8.16
CA GLY A 63 -9.54 17.41 7.24
C GLY A 63 -10.09 16.59 6.09
N TYR A 64 -9.61 16.86 4.87
CA TYR A 64 -10.01 16.08 3.70
C TYR A 64 -9.55 14.64 3.83
N ARG A 65 -10.47 13.70 3.70
CA ARG A 65 -10.23 12.27 3.92
C ARG A 65 -9.96 11.46 2.65
N GLY A 66 -10.53 11.86 1.54
CA GLY A 66 -10.43 11.13 0.27
C GLY A 66 -11.79 10.88 -0.37
N LYS A 67 -11.81 10.11 -1.46
CA LYS A 67 -13.02 9.79 -2.26
C LYS A 67 -13.63 8.42 -1.95
N GLY A 68 -13.05 7.68 -1.01
CA GLY A 68 -13.53 6.36 -0.61
C GLY A 68 -12.96 5.19 -1.43
N ILE A 69 -13.23 3.98 -0.92
CA ILE A 69 -12.59 2.76 -1.41
C ILE A 69 -13.09 2.33 -2.80
N GLU A 70 -14.39 2.44 -3.07
CA GLU A 70 -15.00 1.97 -4.32
C GLU A 70 -14.45 2.71 -5.55
N LEU A 71 -14.38 4.04 -5.49
CA LEU A 71 -13.81 4.83 -6.56
C LEU A 71 -12.29 4.61 -6.70
N ALA A 72 -11.60 4.44 -5.57
CA ALA A 72 -10.17 4.16 -5.59
C ALA A 72 -9.83 2.81 -6.24
N MET A 73 -10.64 1.77 -6.01
CA MET A 73 -10.46 0.47 -6.65
C MET A 73 -10.49 0.55 -8.16
N ASN A 74 -11.43 1.30 -8.74
CA ASN A 74 -11.51 1.51 -10.19
C ASN A 74 -10.24 2.19 -10.74
N VAL A 75 -9.68 3.15 -9.99
CA VAL A 75 -8.45 3.83 -10.39
C VAL A 75 -7.24 2.89 -10.26
N PHE A 76 -7.15 2.07 -9.22
CA PHE A 76 -6.08 1.08 -9.08
C PHE A 76 -6.11 0.04 -10.18
N ASP A 77 -7.28 -0.46 -10.55
CA ASP A 77 -7.44 -1.40 -11.68
C ASP A 77 -7.01 -0.76 -13.00
N HIS A 78 -7.41 0.47 -13.25
CA HIS A 78 -7.01 1.20 -14.45
C HIS A 78 -5.49 1.39 -14.52
N ILE A 79 -4.86 1.86 -13.43
CA ILE A 79 -3.40 2.04 -13.37
C ILE A 79 -2.68 0.71 -13.57
N HIS A 80 -3.17 -0.36 -12.95
CA HIS A 80 -2.55 -1.68 -13.08
C HIS A 80 -2.68 -2.23 -14.52
N SER A 81 -3.86 -2.15 -15.12
CA SER A 81 -4.13 -2.68 -16.46
C SER A 81 -3.42 -1.91 -17.56
N GLU A 82 -3.46 -0.56 -17.52
CA GLU A 82 -2.94 0.28 -18.59
C GLU A 82 -1.43 0.53 -18.48
N LEU A 83 -0.91 0.68 -17.26
CA LEU A 83 0.50 1.03 -17.06
C LEU A 83 1.36 -0.18 -16.66
N GLY A 84 0.76 -1.31 -16.30
CA GLY A 84 1.46 -2.49 -15.78
C GLY A 84 2.18 -2.23 -14.45
N VAL A 85 1.70 -1.25 -13.67
CA VAL A 85 2.32 -0.81 -12.42
C VAL A 85 1.66 -1.50 -11.23
N SER A 86 2.45 -2.05 -10.31
CA SER A 86 1.95 -2.53 -9.01
C SER A 86 1.38 -1.38 -8.19
N THR A 87 0.31 -1.65 -7.45
CA THR A 87 -0.40 -0.65 -6.64
C THR A 87 -0.41 -1.02 -5.16
N ILE A 88 -0.45 -0.01 -4.29
CA ILE A 88 -0.52 -0.16 -2.84
C ILE A 88 -1.41 0.91 -2.21
N THR A 89 -2.23 0.51 -1.26
CA THR A 89 -3.01 1.43 -0.40
C THR A 89 -3.04 0.96 1.03
N ASP A 90 -3.29 1.89 1.96
CA ASP A 90 -3.52 1.57 3.36
C ASP A 90 -4.98 1.15 3.61
N VAL A 91 -5.15 0.15 4.47
CA VAL A 91 -6.46 -0.31 4.97
C VAL A 91 -6.57 -0.04 6.47
N HIS A 92 -7.79 0.19 6.97
CA HIS A 92 -8.04 0.61 8.35
C HIS A 92 -8.90 -0.39 9.13
N ASP A 93 -9.66 -1.22 8.42
CA ASP A 93 -10.53 -2.27 8.94
C ASP A 93 -10.32 -3.59 8.20
N ALA A 94 -10.62 -4.72 8.85
CA ALA A 94 -10.43 -6.06 8.28
C ALA A 94 -11.19 -6.25 6.95
N TRP A 95 -12.45 -5.82 6.87
CA TRP A 95 -13.26 -5.94 5.66
C TRP A 95 -12.68 -5.20 4.46
N GLN A 96 -11.95 -4.08 4.69
CA GLN A 96 -11.27 -3.36 3.61
C GLN A 96 -10.12 -4.17 3.02
N ALA A 97 -9.38 -4.89 3.88
CA ALA A 97 -8.32 -5.79 3.40
C ALA A 97 -8.89 -6.89 2.50
N GLU A 98 -10.07 -7.42 2.82
CA GLU A 98 -10.72 -8.49 2.05
C GLU A 98 -11.14 -8.05 0.64
N ILE A 99 -11.63 -6.82 0.48
CA ILE A 99 -12.18 -6.34 -0.80
C ILE A 99 -11.18 -5.56 -1.66
N ILE A 100 -10.11 -5.01 -1.09
CA ILE A 100 -9.19 -4.15 -1.84
C ILE A 100 -8.46 -4.90 -2.95
N ASN A 101 -8.40 -4.33 -4.14
CA ASN A 101 -7.83 -4.95 -5.34
C ASN A 101 -6.37 -4.55 -5.64
N THR A 102 -5.71 -3.80 -4.75
CA THR A 102 -4.29 -3.44 -4.93
C THR A 102 -3.36 -4.65 -4.89
N SER A 103 -2.18 -4.53 -5.52
CA SER A 103 -1.15 -5.57 -5.53
C SER A 103 -0.56 -5.83 -4.14
N ILE A 104 -0.48 -4.79 -3.31
CA ILE A 104 0.11 -4.82 -1.97
C ILE A 104 -0.87 -4.14 -1.00
N ILE A 105 -0.97 -4.65 0.21
CA ILE A 105 -1.73 -4.03 1.30
C ILE A 105 -0.78 -3.31 2.25
N GLN A 106 -1.09 -2.05 2.62
CA GLN A 106 -0.36 -1.34 3.66
C GLN A 106 -1.17 -1.28 4.95
N ILE A 107 -0.50 -1.57 6.06
CA ILE A 107 -1.03 -1.33 7.41
C ILE A 107 -0.48 0.00 7.92
N PRO A 108 -1.34 0.98 8.29
CA PRO A 108 -0.91 2.26 8.83
C PRO A 108 -0.14 2.12 10.13
N ALA A 109 0.70 3.11 10.42
CA ALA A 109 1.56 3.09 11.61
C ALA A 109 0.77 2.97 12.93
N PHE A 110 -0.36 3.65 13.07
CA PHE A 110 -1.18 3.58 14.28
C PHE A 110 -1.83 2.21 14.49
N LEU A 111 -2.03 1.44 13.42
CA LEU A 111 -2.70 0.15 13.44
C LEU A 111 -1.72 -1.04 13.34
N CYS A 112 -0.43 -0.79 13.40
CA CYS A 112 0.60 -1.81 13.18
C CYS A 112 0.57 -2.98 14.17
N ARG A 113 -0.14 -2.87 15.31
CA ARG A 113 -0.33 -3.93 16.29
C ARG A 113 -1.73 -4.55 16.32
N GLN A 114 -2.67 -4.06 15.48
CA GLN A 114 -4.04 -4.57 15.42
C GLN A 114 -4.07 -5.99 14.87
N THR A 115 -4.32 -6.97 15.74
CA THR A 115 -4.20 -8.38 15.41
C THR A 115 -5.14 -8.79 14.29
N ASP A 116 -6.42 -8.47 14.39
CA ASP A 116 -7.45 -8.86 13.41
C ASP A 116 -7.20 -8.22 12.02
N LEU A 117 -6.69 -6.97 12.00
CA LEU A 117 -6.34 -6.32 10.74
C LEU A 117 -5.12 -6.96 10.06
N LEU A 118 -4.11 -7.34 10.86
CA LEU A 118 -2.93 -8.06 10.37
C LEU A 118 -3.31 -9.42 9.82
N GLU A 119 -4.17 -10.16 10.53
CA GLU A 119 -4.71 -11.45 10.10
C GLU A 119 -5.48 -11.33 8.78
N ALA A 120 -6.43 -10.41 8.70
CA ALA A 120 -7.20 -10.16 7.48
C ALA A 120 -6.30 -9.84 6.28
N ALA A 121 -5.27 -9.00 6.48
CA ALA A 121 -4.32 -8.69 5.43
C ALA A 121 -3.53 -9.92 4.96
N VAL A 122 -3.08 -10.79 5.87
CA VAL A 122 -2.38 -12.05 5.55
C VAL A 122 -3.26 -13.01 4.78
N LEU A 123 -4.52 -13.17 5.18
CA LEU A 123 -5.47 -14.09 4.55
C LEU A 123 -5.76 -13.76 3.09
N THR A 124 -5.50 -12.54 2.64
CA THR A 124 -5.58 -12.17 1.22
C THR A 124 -4.53 -12.83 0.34
N GLY A 125 -3.44 -13.35 0.91
CA GLY A 125 -2.28 -13.88 0.19
C GLY A 125 -1.42 -12.81 -0.49
N LYS A 126 -1.75 -11.52 -0.35
CA LYS A 126 -0.99 -10.40 -0.93
C LYS A 126 0.23 -10.05 -0.06
N PRO A 127 1.27 -9.43 -0.65
CA PRO A 127 2.33 -8.81 0.14
C PRO A 127 1.77 -7.75 1.11
N VAL A 128 2.28 -7.74 2.35
CA VAL A 128 1.83 -6.82 3.40
C VAL A 128 2.97 -5.90 3.81
N ASN A 129 2.78 -4.59 3.62
CA ASN A 129 3.70 -3.56 4.07
C ASN A 129 3.21 -2.94 5.38
N VAL A 130 3.88 -3.21 6.48
CA VAL A 130 3.50 -2.64 7.79
C VAL A 130 4.37 -1.43 8.11
N LYS A 131 3.74 -0.26 8.25
CA LYS A 131 4.45 0.94 8.73
C LYS A 131 4.70 0.82 10.23
N LYS A 132 5.97 1.02 10.65
CA LYS A 132 6.31 1.04 12.06
C LYS A 132 5.59 2.19 12.78
N GLY A 133 4.89 1.86 13.86
CA GLY A 133 4.29 2.87 14.75
C GLY A 133 5.36 3.77 15.38
N GLN A 134 5.05 5.06 15.55
CA GLN A 134 5.93 6.02 16.20
C GLN A 134 6.20 5.67 17.66
N PHE A 135 5.30 4.94 18.27
CA PHE A 135 5.36 4.46 19.67
C PHE A 135 6.12 3.13 19.83
N LEU A 136 6.67 2.56 18.74
CA LEU A 136 7.46 1.33 18.76
C LEU A 136 8.94 1.63 18.49
N SER A 137 9.83 0.94 19.20
CA SER A 137 11.22 0.82 18.77
C SER A 137 11.35 -0.05 17.52
N PRO A 138 12.42 0.06 16.74
CA PRO A 138 12.65 -0.84 15.59
C PRO A 138 12.61 -2.33 15.98
N TRP A 139 13.13 -2.67 17.14
CA TRP A 139 13.21 -4.05 17.63
C TRP A 139 11.83 -4.67 17.94
N GLU A 140 10.86 -3.85 18.38
CA GLU A 140 9.50 -4.30 18.68
C GLU A 140 8.72 -4.67 17.42
N MET A 141 9.16 -4.24 16.22
CA MET A 141 8.57 -4.70 14.97
C MET A 141 8.71 -6.20 14.76
N LYS A 142 9.67 -6.86 15.43
CA LYS A 142 9.75 -8.33 15.45
C LYS A 142 8.43 -8.95 15.89
N ASN A 143 7.76 -8.40 16.90
CA ASN A 143 6.46 -8.92 17.37
C ASN A 143 5.37 -8.83 16.30
N VAL A 144 5.40 -7.78 15.47
CA VAL A 144 4.47 -7.65 14.33
C VAL A 144 4.76 -8.71 13.28
N VAL A 145 6.04 -8.92 12.95
CA VAL A 145 6.47 -9.97 12.02
C VAL A 145 6.08 -11.36 12.54
N ASP A 146 6.27 -11.62 13.83
CA ASP A 146 5.91 -12.89 14.44
C ASP A 146 4.39 -13.13 14.39
N LYS A 147 3.56 -12.10 14.57
CA LYS A 147 2.10 -12.19 14.36
C LYS A 147 1.76 -12.58 12.91
N LEU A 148 2.34 -11.87 11.92
CA LEU A 148 2.10 -12.19 10.51
C LEU A 148 2.47 -13.65 10.21
N LYS A 149 3.61 -14.12 10.71
CA LYS A 149 4.05 -15.51 10.56
C LYS A 149 3.11 -16.51 11.22
N SER A 150 2.53 -16.19 12.37
CA SER A 150 1.58 -17.07 13.08
C SER A 150 0.29 -17.29 12.28
N PHE A 151 -0.06 -16.37 11.38
CA PHE A 151 -1.18 -16.50 10.43
C PHE A 151 -0.80 -17.18 9.11
N GLY A 152 0.43 -17.72 9.00
CA GLY A 152 0.90 -18.42 7.80
C GLY A 152 1.59 -17.53 6.77
N TYR A 153 1.93 -16.26 7.12
CA TYR A 153 2.65 -15.37 6.21
C TYR A 153 4.12 -15.78 6.08
N ASN A 154 4.56 -16.10 4.86
CA ASN A 154 5.91 -16.60 4.53
C ASN A 154 6.63 -15.78 3.44
N ARG A 155 6.20 -14.56 3.22
CA ARG A 155 6.81 -13.62 2.26
C ARG A 155 7.72 -12.62 2.94
#